data_4906bc6068510f0bbbfc9fbb9d482e3c
#
_entry.id   4906bc6068510f0bbbfc9fbb9d482e3c
#
_cell.length_a   1.000
_cell.length_b   1.000
_cell.length_c   1.000
_cell.angle_alpha   90.00
_cell.angle_beta   90.00
_cell.angle_gamma   90.00
#
_symmetry.space_group_name_H-M   'P 1'
#
loop_
_entity.id
_entity.type
_entity.pdbx_description
1 polymer ?
#
loop_
_entity_poly.entity_id
_entity_poly.type
_entity_poly.pdbx_seq_one_letter_code
_entity_poly.pdbx_strand_id
1 'polypeptide(L)'
;MDIEEGSVLHLTFDAPFVERGMEVPAFSFGFGGVDTESQTGLNHFLADMERAAKDDRIEGILIQADMVSGYPSMLGEVRDALVGFKESGKWIVAWSEVYTQSAYWLSTVADEVYLHPEGGIDMRGMGMETMFYKRM
;
A
#
# COMPACT_ATOMS: atom_id res chain seq x y z
N MET A 1 -1.23 19.45 9.66
CA MET A 1 -0.02 19.32 8.84
C MET A 1 -0.24 20.20 7.63
N ASP A 2 0.53 21.26 7.50
CA ASP A 2 0.39 22.15 6.34
C ASP A 2 1.15 21.53 5.17
N ILE A 3 0.46 21.34 4.05
CA ILE A 3 1.04 20.84 2.80
C ILE A 3 1.56 22.05 2.04
N GLU A 4 2.86 22.06 1.75
CA GLU A 4 3.50 23.11 0.95
C GLU A 4 3.38 22.81 -0.56
N GLU A 5 3.51 23.83 -1.41
CA GLU A 5 3.58 23.64 -2.86
C GLU A 5 4.81 22.80 -3.22
N GLY A 6 4.67 21.87 -4.16
CA GLY A 6 5.74 20.95 -4.55
C GLY A 6 5.94 19.75 -3.60
N SER A 7 4.95 19.45 -2.76
CA SER A 7 5.02 18.31 -1.84
C SER A 7 4.96 16.98 -2.58
N VAL A 8 5.71 16.01 -2.08
CA VAL A 8 5.66 14.61 -2.52
C VAL A 8 5.06 13.76 -1.42
N LEU A 9 4.06 12.98 -1.74
CA LEU A 9 3.44 12.05 -0.81
C LEU A 9 4.30 10.80 -0.68
N HIS A 10 4.82 10.53 0.52
CA HIS A 10 5.57 9.31 0.80
C HIS A 10 4.62 8.22 1.33
N LEU A 11 4.44 7.16 0.56
CA LEU A 11 3.64 6.00 0.95
C LEU A 11 4.54 4.87 1.44
N THR A 12 4.33 4.45 2.68
CA THR A 12 4.91 3.23 3.26
C THR A 12 3.80 2.23 3.56
N PHE A 13 4.08 0.95 3.41
CA PHE A 13 3.11 -0.12 3.64
C PHE A 13 3.52 -0.97 4.86
N ASP A 14 3.69 -0.29 6.00
CA ASP A 14 4.21 -0.92 7.24
C ASP A 14 3.14 -1.73 7.99
N ALA A 15 1.88 -1.58 7.62
CA ALA A 15 0.75 -2.25 8.27
C ALA A 15 -0.13 -2.99 7.25
N PRO A 16 -0.74 -4.12 7.65
CA PRO A 16 -1.66 -4.83 6.76
C PRO A 16 -2.90 -3.98 6.46
N PHE A 17 -3.37 -4.05 5.22
CA PHE A 17 -4.64 -3.44 4.84
C PHE A 17 -5.81 -4.20 5.44
N VAL A 18 -6.76 -3.45 6.01
CA VAL A 18 -8.06 -3.93 6.46
C VAL A 18 -9.17 -3.18 5.73
N GLU A 19 -10.31 -3.84 5.54
CA GLU A 19 -11.43 -3.28 4.76
C GLU A 19 -11.94 -1.94 5.34
N ARG A 20 -12.00 -1.86 6.68
CA ARG A 20 -12.36 -0.64 7.40
C ARG A 20 -11.37 -0.36 8.52
N GLY A 21 -10.70 0.76 8.47
CA GLY A 21 -9.95 1.27 9.61
C GLY A 21 -10.92 1.51 10.77
N MET A 22 -10.61 1.01 11.96
CA MET A 22 -11.30 1.43 13.16
C MET A 22 -10.85 2.86 13.47
N GLU A 23 -11.80 3.81 13.51
CA GLU A 23 -11.58 5.04 14.23
C GLU A 23 -11.49 4.65 15.72
N VAL A 24 -10.28 4.52 16.24
CA VAL A 24 -10.08 4.39 17.68
C VAL A 24 -10.48 5.74 18.28
N PRO A 25 -11.58 5.83 19.07
CA PRO A 25 -11.91 7.08 19.72
C PRO A 25 -10.70 7.51 20.55
N ALA A 26 -10.33 8.79 20.49
CA ALA A 26 -9.18 9.37 21.18
C ALA A 26 -9.26 9.28 22.74
N PHE A 27 -10.09 8.41 23.26
CA PHE A 27 -10.34 8.15 24.67
C PHE A 27 -9.98 6.71 25.04
N SER A 28 -8.70 6.34 24.89
CA SER A 28 -8.12 5.19 25.57
C SER A 28 -7.61 5.65 26.93
N PHE A 29 -8.46 5.64 27.93
CA PHE A 29 -8.02 5.77 29.31
C PHE A 29 -7.23 4.50 29.68
N GLY A 30 -5.94 4.68 30.01
CA GLY A 30 -4.99 3.63 30.24
C GLY A 30 -5.41 2.60 31.27
N PHE A 31 -5.21 1.37 30.92
CA PHE A 31 -4.70 0.28 31.74
C PHE A 31 -4.33 -0.87 30.77
N GLY A 32 -3.03 -1.14 30.67
CA GLY A 32 -2.51 -2.29 29.90
C GLY A 32 -2.43 -2.03 28.40
N GLY A 33 -1.21 -1.79 27.91
CA GLY A 33 -0.95 -1.59 26.49
C GLY A 33 -1.49 -2.75 25.66
N VAL A 34 -2.58 -2.50 24.98
CA VAL A 34 -2.90 -3.20 23.74
C VAL A 34 -2.20 -2.35 22.70
N ASP A 35 -1.06 -2.84 22.21
CA ASP A 35 -0.49 -2.37 20.96
C ASP A 35 -1.56 -2.61 19.91
N THR A 36 -2.37 -1.60 19.66
CA THR A 36 -3.26 -1.58 18.52
C THR A 36 -2.32 -1.44 17.33
N GLU A 37 -1.94 -2.57 16.72
CA GLU A 37 -1.24 -2.54 15.45
C GLU A 37 -2.01 -1.57 14.55
N SER A 38 -1.32 -0.54 14.10
CA SER A 38 -1.92 0.50 13.28
C SER A 38 -2.33 -0.14 11.95
N GLN A 39 -3.63 -0.47 11.85
CA GLN A 39 -4.19 -1.05 10.63
C GLN A 39 -4.53 0.08 9.67
N THR A 40 -4.09 -0.04 8.44
CA THR A 40 -4.44 0.92 7.40
C THR A 40 -5.82 0.56 6.83
N GLY A 41 -6.82 1.38 7.11
CA GLY A 41 -8.16 1.22 6.53
C GLY A 41 -8.15 1.50 5.03
N LEU A 42 -8.56 0.53 4.23
CA LEU A 42 -8.65 0.68 2.77
C LEU A 42 -9.54 1.86 2.38
N ASN A 43 -10.69 2.02 3.04
CA ASN A 43 -11.60 3.13 2.80
C ASN A 43 -10.95 4.51 3.01
N HIS A 44 -10.10 4.66 4.02
CA HIS A 44 -9.37 5.90 4.27
C HIS A 44 -8.29 6.12 3.20
N PHE A 45 -7.55 5.08 2.87
CA PHE A 45 -6.54 5.14 1.82
C PHE A 45 -7.12 5.59 0.47
N LEU A 46 -8.25 5.00 0.05
CA LEU A 46 -8.91 5.36 -1.21
C LEU A 46 -9.36 6.83 -1.21
N ALA A 47 -9.95 7.30 -0.10
CA ALA A 47 -10.37 8.70 0.03
C ALA A 47 -9.18 9.68 0.05
N ASP A 48 -8.07 9.27 0.65
CA ASP A 48 -6.84 10.09 0.69
C ASP A 48 -6.17 10.17 -0.68
N MET A 49 -6.15 9.07 -1.45
CA MET A 49 -5.67 9.06 -2.82
C MET A 49 -6.49 9.97 -3.74
N GLU A 50 -7.82 9.93 -3.62
CA GLU A 50 -8.70 10.81 -4.39
C GLU A 50 -8.47 12.29 -4.05
N ARG A 51 -8.27 12.61 -2.77
CA ARG A 51 -7.92 13.98 -2.33
C ARG A 51 -6.56 14.42 -2.84
N ALA A 52 -5.55 13.55 -2.72
CA ALA A 52 -4.20 13.83 -3.20
C ALA A 52 -4.14 14.04 -4.71
N ALA A 53 -4.94 13.31 -5.48
CA ALA A 53 -5.04 13.50 -6.93
C ALA A 53 -5.57 14.89 -7.30
N LYS A 54 -6.45 15.48 -6.48
CA LYS A 54 -7.09 16.80 -6.70
C LYS A 54 -6.33 17.95 -6.07
N ASP A 55 -5.35 17.70 -5.21
CA ASP A 55 -4.58 18.74 -4.50
C ASP A 55 -3.39 19.20 -5.34
N ASP A 56 -3.45 20.40 -5.89
CA ASP A 56 -2.40 20.96 -6.76
C ASP A 56 -1.05 21.15 -6.06
N ARG A 57 -1.01 21.12 -4.73
CA ARG A 57 0.23 21.22 -3.95
C ARG A 57 1.05 19.92 -3.95
N ILE A 58 0.40 18.80 -4.31
CA ILE A 58 1.06 17.49 -4.39
C ILE A 58 1.48 17.23 -5.84
N GLU A 59 2.76 17.07 -6.06
CA GLU A 59 3.33 16.83 -7.40
C GLU A 59 3.41 15.34 -7.76
N GLY A 60 3.59 14.48 -6.78
CA GLY A 60 3.77 13.06 -7.03
C GLY A 60 3.75 12.21 -5.77
N ILE A 61 3.95 10.92 -5.99
CA ILE A 61 4.03 9.90 -4.94
C ILE A 61 5.35 9.18 -5.01
N LEU A 62 6.00 9.02 -3.85
CA LEU A 62 7.09 8.07 -3.65
C LEU A 62 6.54 6.86 -2.89
N ILE A 63 6.56 5.70 -3.53
CA ILE A 63 6.17 4.43 -2.90
C ILE A 63 7.42 3.76 -2.36
N GLN A 64 7.43 3.48 -1.06
CA GLN A 64 8.40 2.59 -0.44
C GLN A 64 7.67 1.32 -0.01
N ALA A 65 7.88 0.22 -0.74
CA ALA A 65 7.11 -1.01 -0.59
C ALA A 65 8.04 -2.21 -0.38
N ASP A 66 8.56 -2.36 0.83
CA ASP A 66 9.42 -3.51 1.17
C ASP A 66 8.56 -4.77 1.36
N MET A 67 7.49 -4.67 2.14
CA MET A 67 6.55 -5.77 2.36
C MET A 67 5.12 -5.25 2.36
N VAL A 68 4.31 -5.74 1.42
CA VAL A 68 2.89 -5.38 1.32
C VAL A 68 2.05 -6.58 1.70
N SER A 69 1.25 -6.44 2.75
CA SER A 69 0.35 -7.47 3.24
C SER A 69 -1.11 -7.08 3.03
N GLY A 70 -1.89 -8.00 2.50
CA GLY A 70 -3.32 -7.81 2.26
C GLY A 70 -3.91 -8.88 1.36
N TYR A 71 -5.22 -8.96 1.33
CA TYR A 71 -5.89 -9.85 0.39
C TYR A 71 -5.74 -9.32 -1.05
N PRO A 72 -5.60 -10.20 -2.06
CA PRO A 72 -5.41 -9.78 -3.45
C PRO A 72 -6.48 -8.80 -3.96
N SER A 73 -7.73 -8.94 -3.52
CA SER A 73 -8.82 -8.01 -3.87
C SER A 73 -8.57 -6.61 -3.34
N MET A 74 -8.13 -6.48 -2.09
CA MET A 74 -7.83 -5.19 -1.46
C MET A 74 -6.61 -4.52 -2.11
N LEU A 75 -5.59 -5.32 -2.41
CA LEU A 75 -4.41 -4.82 -3.12
C LEU A 75 -4.77 -4.37 -4.56
N GLY A 76 -5.77 -5.01 -5.17
CA GLY A 76 -6.34 -4.57 -6.44
C GLY A 76 -6.92 -3.16 -6.35
N GLU A 77 -7.74 -2.88 -5.34
CA GLU A 77 -8.32 -1.55 -5.12
C GLU A 77 -7.26 -0.50 -4.81
N VAL A 78 -6.23 -0.85 -4.03
CA VAL A 78 -5.08 0.04 -3.80
C VAL A 78 -4.37 0.37 -5.11
N ARG A 79 -4.15 -0.63 -5.96
CA ARG A 79 -3.54 -0.45 -7.27
C ARG A 79 -4.39 0.45 -8.18
N ASP A 80 -5.69 0.24 -8.22
CA ASP A 80 -6.61 1.05 -9.03
C ASP A 80 -6.63 2.50 -8.55
N ALA A 81 -6.55 2.74 -7.25
CA ALA A 81 -6.43 4.10 -6.70
C ALA A 81 -5.12 4.79 -7.11
N LEU A 82 -4.00 4.04 -7.14
CA LEU A 82 -2.72 4.57 -7.63
C LEU A 82 -2.76 4.87 -9.13
N VAL A 83 -3.43 4.03 -9.93
CA VAL A 83 -3.67 4.30 -11.36
C VAL A 83 -4.50 5.58 -11.53
N GLY A 84 -5.59 5.73 -10.77
CA GLY A 84 -6.41 6.93 -10.79
C GLY A 84 -5.63 8.20 -10.39
N PHE A 85 -4.73 8.10 -9.42
CA PHE A 85 -3.83 9.20 -9.09
C PHE A 85 -2.92 9.56 -10.28
N LYS A 86 -2.34 8.58 -10.95
CA LYS A 86 -1.48 8.80 -12.12
C LYS A 86 -2.25 9.45 -13.30
N GLU A 87 -3.52 9.10 -13.49
CA GLU A 87 -4.38 9.72 -14.51
C GLU A 87 -4.62 11.22 -14.26
N SER A 88 -4.40 11.73 -13.05
CA SER A 88 -4.42 13.17 -12.76
C SER A 88 -3.22 13.93 -13.36
N GLY A 89 -2.28 13.24 -13.99
CA GLY A 89 -1.08 13.83 -14.60
C GLY A 89 0.13 13.93 -13.66
N LYS A 90 0.02 13.40 -12.45
CA LYS A 90 1.08 13.40 -11.46
C LYS A 90 1.93 12.13 -11.56
N TRP A 91 3.20 12.22 -11.18
CA TRP A 91 4.13 11.10 -11.28
C TRP A 91 4.10 10.19 -10.05
N ILE A 92 4.46 8.93 -10.26
CA ILE A 92 4.68 7.95 -9.19
C ILE A 92 6.04 7.31 -9.39
N VAL A 93 6.84 7.28 -8.33
CA VAL A 93 8.13 6.58 -8.28
C VAL A 93 8.06 5.54 -7.17
N ALA A 94 8.60 4.36 -7.41
CA ALA A 94 8.68 3.31 -6.42
C ALA A 94 10.15 2.96 -6.12
N TRP A 95 10.45 2.76 -4.83
CA TRP A 95 11.77 2.33 -4.37
C TRP A 95 11.62 1.28 -3.29
N SER A 96 12.49 0.29 -3.29
CA SER A 96 12.58 -0.73 -2.24
C SER A 96 13.96 -1.36 -2.15
N GLU A 97 14.32 -1.85 -0.97
CA GLU A 97 15.49 -2.70 -0.78
C GLU A 97 15.21 -4.14 -1.24
N VAL A 98 14.01 -4.63 -0.98
CA VAL A 98 13.57 -5.98 -1.38
C VAL A 98 12.11 -5.91 -1.81
N TYR A 99 11.80 -6.40 -2.99
CA TYR A 99 10.42 -6.52 -3.44
C TYR A 99 9.88 -7.93 -3.21
N THR A 100 8.83 -8.05 -2.41
CA THR A 100 7.96 -9.23 -2.47
C THR A 100 7.10 -9.18 -3.73
N GLN A 101 6.52 -10.30 -4.13
CA GLN A 101 5.67 -10.36 -5.33
C GLN A 101 4.52 -9.33 -5.31
N SER A 102 3.84 -9.18 -4.18
CA SER A 102 2.74 -8.21 -4.02
C SER A 102 3.24 -6.77 -4.06
N ALA A 103 4.38 -6.49 -3.41
CA ALA A 103 5.01 -5.17 -3.41
C ALA A 103 5.47 -4.77 -4.81
N TYR A 104 6.10 -5.69 -5.54
CA TYR A 104 6.51 -5.45 -6.93
C TYR A 104 5.29 -5.21 -7.83
N TRP A 105 4.25 -6.03 -7.70
CA TRP A 105 3.02 -5.88 -8.48
C TRP A 105 2.34 -4.52 -8.26
N LEU A 106 2.29 -4.01 -7.03
CA LEU A 106 1.80 -2.65 -6.76
C LEU A 106 2.74 -1.59 -7.35
N SER A 107 4.03 -1.77 -7.21
CA SER A 107 5.03 -0.80 -7.69
C SER A 107 5.08 -0.68 -9.20
N THR A 108 4.58 -1.68 -9.96
CA THR A 108 4.51 -1.61 -11.43
C THR A 108 3.55 -0.55 -11.97
N VAL A 109 2.75 0.12 -11.13
CA VAL A 109 1.97 1.31 -11.52
C VAL A 109 2.87 2.52 -11.69
N ALA A 110 3.99 2.58 -10.97
CA ALA A 110 4.92 3.70 -10.99
C ALA A 110 5.50 3.94 -12.40
N ASP A 111 5.89 5.19 -12.65
CA ASP A 111 6.60 5.58 -13.86
C ASP A 111 8.01 5.02 -13.87
N GLU A 112 8.62 4.96 -12.69
CA GLU A 112 9.95 4.42 -12.47
C GLU A 112 9.97 3.54 -11.21
N VAL A 113 10.63 2.37 -11.31
CA VAL A 113 10.78 1.42 -10.20
C VAL A 113 12.25 1.20 -9.94
N TYR A 114 12.67 1.54 -8.73
CA TYR A 114 14.06 1.40 -8.29
C TYR A 114 14.20 0.27 -7.29
N LEU A 115 15.25 -0.51 -7.44
CA LEU A 115 15.67 -1.55 -6.51
C LEU A 115 17.07 -1.21 -6.00
N HIS A 116 17.29 -1.41 -4.69
CA HIS A 116 18.64 -1.27 -4.13
C HIS A 116 19.63 -2.21 -4.85
N PRO A 117 20.87 -1.78 -5.17
CA PRO A 117 21.83 -2.58 -5.91
C PRO A 117 22.15 -3.94 -5.29
N GLU A 118 22.09 -4.05 -3.96
CA GLU A 118 22.30 -5.28 -3.22
C GLU A 118 20.98 -5.97 -2.82
N GLY A 119 19.86 -5.44 -3.32
CA GLY A 119 18.52 -5.92 -3.05
C GLY A 119 18.12 -7.12 -3.91
N GLY A 120 16.88 -7.55 -3.74
CA GLY A 120 16.33 -8.69 -4.48
C GLY A 120 14.84 -8.57 -4.73
N ILE A 121 14.36 -9.35 -5.69
CA ILE A 121 12.94 -9.51 -5.97
C ILE A 121 12.56 -10.96 -5.72
N ASP A 122 11.61 -11.19 -4.80
CA ASP A 122 11.09 -12.52 -4.51
C ASP A 122 9.80 -12.78 -5.30
N MET A 123 9.92 -13.52 -6.42
CA MET A 123 8.83 -13.86 -7.33
C MET A 123 8.59 -15.37 -7.32
N ARG A 124 7.60 -15.82 -6.57
CA ARG A 124 7.36 -17.27 -6.35
C ARG A 124 6.18 -17.84 -7.14
N GLY A 125 5.31 -17.02 -7.69
CA GLY A 125 4.04 -17.48 -8.27
C GLY A 125 3.08 -18.03 -7.21
N MET A 126 1.91 -18.50 -7.66
CA MET A 126 0.91 -19.13 -6.81
C MET A 126 0.59 -20.52 -7.34
N GLY A 127 0.63 -21.52 -6.45
CA GLY A 127 0.20 -22.88 -6.74
C GLY A 127 -0.70 -23.39 -5.61
N MET A 128 -1.74 -24.13 -5.97
CA MET A 128 -2.59 -24.82 -5.01
C MET A 128 -2.68 -26.30 -5.38
N GLU A 129 -2.38 -27.18 -4.44
CA GLU A 129 -2.58 -28.61 -4.58
C GLU A 129 -3.67 -29.06 -3.61
N THR A 130 -4.72 -29.70 -4.15
CA THR A 130 -5.82 -30.23 -3.34
C THR A 130 -5.81 -31.76 -3.41
N MET A 131 -5.65 -32.40 -2.26
CA MET A 131 -5.75 -33.86 -2.18
C MET A 131 -7.20 -34.31 -2.04
N PHE A 132 -7.62 -35.19 -2.92
CA PHE A 132 -8.95 -35.82 -2.88
C PHE A 132 -8.83 -37.23 -2.33
N TYR A 133 -9.53 -37.51 -1.24
CA TYR A 133 -9.63 -38.86 -0.70
C TYR A 133 -10.88 -39.53 -1.22
N LYS A 134 -10.72 -40.62 -1.99
CA LYS A 134 -11.84 -41.45 -2.39
C LYS A 134 -12.23 -42.32 -1.17
N ARG A 135 -13.48 -42.25 -0.77
CA ARG A 135 -14.03 -43.18 0.22
C ARG A 135 -13.88 -44.61 -0.31
N MET A 136 -13.17 -45.48 0.43
CA MET A 136 -13.20 -46.91 0.19
C MET A 136 -14.48 -47.54 0.72
#